data_1e8533afedf1c66f90f571fa1b8afa84
#
_entry.id   1e8533afedf1c66f90f571fa1b8afa84
#
_cell.length_a   1.000
_cell.length_b   1.000
_cell.length_c   1.000
_cell.angle_alpha   90.00
_cell.angle_beta   90.00
_cell.angle_gamma   90.00
#
_symmetry.space_group_name_H-M   'P 1'
#
loop_
_entity.id
_entity.type
_entity.pdbx_description
1 polymer ?
#
loop_
_entity_poly.entity_id
_entity_poly.type
_entity_poly.pdbx_seq_one_letter_code
_entity_poly.pdbx_strand_id
1 'polypeptide(L)'
;MGEAKRIYGKTLDVYLCILTANDSIGVRDIWRALDFSSPSLAQYHVNKLLDLKLIETDFEGKYKINDQESIEALRSFLLLRGMLIPRLTIYSALIMGLMVSYVMYWPWRGDFRDLVTLFIGLFSAAAFLFEAVKQYRGLDFMKQEP
;
A
#
# COMPACT_ATOMS: atom_id res chain seq x y z
N MET A 1 -20.38 5.36 13.69
CA MET A 1 -19.30 6.00 12.92
C MET A 1 -18.02 5.77 13.71
N GLY A 2 -17.21 4.79 13.29
CA GLY A 2 -15.97 4.47 13.99
C GLY A 2 -14.96 5.60 13.78
N GLU A 3 -14.35 6.08 14.86
CA GLU A 3 -13.18 6.95 14.78
C GLU A 3 -12.13 6.23 13.93
N ALA A 4 -11.67 6.90 12.87
CA ALA A 4 -10.61 6.38 12.04
C ALA A 4 -9.38 6.15 12.93
N LYS A 5 -9.02 4.89 13.17
CA LYS A 5 -7.87 4.51 13.99
C LYS A 5 -6.60 5.01 13.30
N ARG A 6 -6.06 6.12 13.78
CA ARG A 6 -4.85 6.73 13.25
C ARG A 6 -3.64 6.19 14.00
N ILE A 7 -2.74 5.55 13.28
CA ILE A 7 -1.44 5.12 13.78
C ILE A 7 -0.33 5.82 12.97
N TYR A 8 0.77 6.18 13.65
CA TYR A 8 1.86 6.96 13.08
C TYR A 8 3.22 6.38 13.47
N GLY A 9 4.25 6.77 12.73
CA GLY A 9 5.63 6.46 13.03
C GLY A 9 5.90 4.96 13.17
N LYS A 10 6.70 4.57 14.13
CA LYS A 10 7.12 3.17 14.36
C LYS A 10 5.96 2.19 14.56
N THR A 11 4.82 2.64 15.08
CA THR A 11 3.63 1.77 15.20
C THR A 11 3.05 1.43 13.83
N LEU A 12 3.06 2.38 12.89
CA LEU A 12 2.66 2.12 11.51
C LEU A 12 3.65 1.16 10.83
N ASP A 13 4.96 1.32 11.03
CA ASP A 13 5.97 0.42 10.48
C ASP A 13 5.77 -1.03 10.95
N VAL A 14 5.45 -1.23 12.24
CA VAL A 14 5.11 -2.56 12.79
C VAL A 14 3.85 -3.12 12.14
N TYR A 15 2.80 -2.30 11.97
CA TYR A 15 1.58 -2.73 11.29
C TYR A 15 1.86 -3.14 9.84
N LEU A 16 2.64 -2.35 9.09
CA LEU A 16 3.02 -2.66 7.71
C LEU A 16 3.88 -3.93 7.63
N CYS A 17 4.78 -4.15 8.59
CA CYS A 17 5.59 -5.37 8.67
C CYS A 17 4.70 -6.61 8.85
N ILE A 18 3.69 -6.55 9.73
CA ILE A 18 2.74 -7.64 9.94
C ILE A 18 1.86 -7.84 8.69
N LEU A 19 1.40 -6.75 8.07
CA LEU A 19 0.57 -6.77 6.87
C LEU A 19 1.28 -7.38 5.66
N THR A 20 2.59 -7.14 5.53
CA THR A 20 3.41 -7.67 4.42
C THR A 20 3.96 -9.06 4.68
N ALA A 21 3.85 -9.56 5.89
CA ALA A 21 4.18 -10.95 6.20
C ALA A 21 3.21 -11.90 5.48
N ASN A 22 3.73 -12.97 4.87
CA ASN A 22 2.90 -13.97 4.18
C ASN A 22 2.09 -14.83 5.16
N ASP A 23 2.45 -14.80 6.43
CA ASP A 23 1.87 -15.61 7.50
C ASP A 23 2.00 -14.83 8.82
N SER A 24 1.54 -15.42 9.93
CA SER A 24 1.70 -14.86 11.27
C SER A 24 3.17 -14.62 11.62
N ILE A 25 3.50 -13.48 12.23
CA ILE A 25 4.87 -13.06 12.54
C ILE A 25 5.09 -12.88 14.05
N GLY A 26 6.25 -13.29 14.56
CA GLY A 26 6.61 -13.13 15.96
C GLY A 26 7.25 -11.77 16.27
N VAL A 27 7.21 -11.34 17.55
CA VAL A 27 7.85 -10.08 18.00
C VAL A 27 9.34 -10.03 17.68
N ARG A 28 10.05 -11.16 17.79
CA ARG A 28 11.48 -11.22 17.50
C ARG A 28 11.80 -10.97 16.03
N ASP A 29 10.92 -11.42 15.15
CA ASP A 29 11.08 -11.22 13.70
C ASP A 29 10.74 -9.78 13.33
N ILE A 30 9.71 -9.19 13.92
CA ILE A 30 9.37 -7.77 13.81
C ILE A 30 10.54 -6.90 14.29
N TRP A 31 11.10 -7.22 15.47
CA TRP A 31 12.25 -6.50 16.01
C TRP A 31 13.43 -6.50 15.05
N ARG A 32 13.76 -7.65 14.46
CA ARG A 32 14.87 -7.79 13.48
C ARG A 32 14.57 -7.09 12.16
N ALA A 33 13.35 -7.24 11.65
CA ALA A 33 12.94 -6.68 10.37
C ALA A 33 12.95 -5.14 10.36
N LEU A 34 12.61 -4.52 11.51
CA LEU A 34 12.52 -3.06 11.65
C LEU A 34 13.71 -2.44 12.38
N ASP A 35 14.74 -3.24 12.68
CA ASP A 35 15.98 -2.80 13.36
C ASP A 35 15.72 -1.97 14.62
N PHE A 36 14.79 -2.43 15.45
CA PHE A 36 14.51 -1.75 16.72
C PHE A 36 15.67 -1.94 17.72
N SER A 37 15.88 -0.97 18.60
CA SER A 37 16.91 -1.01 19.62
C SER A 37 16.72 -2.13 20.66
N SER A 38 15.48 -2.62 20.85
CA SER A 38 15.19 -3.71 21.77
C SER A 38 13.91 -4.47 21.37
N PRO A 39 13.80 -5.78 21.73
CA PRO A 39 12.56 -6.53 21.55
C PRO A 39 11.38 -5.94 22.33
N SER A 40 11.65 -5.32 23.48
CA SER A 40 10.62 -4.67 24.32
C SER A 40 9.94 -3.50 23.61
N LEU A 41 10.69 -2.76 22.78
CA LEU A 41 10.13 -1.68 21.98
C LEU A 41 9.20 -2.23 20.87
N ALA A 42 9.58 -3.30 20.22
CA ALA A 42 8.71 -3.97 19.25
C ALA A 42 7.42 -4.47 19.94
N GLN A 43 7.55 -5.09 21.12
CA GLN A 43 6.40 -5.55 21.92
C GLN A 43 5.47 -4.40 22.31
N TYR A 44 6.01 -3.25 22.68
CA TYR A 44 5.20 -2.05 23.01
C TYR A 44 4.31 -1.63 21.80
N HIS A 45 4.88 -1.56 20.60
CA HIS A 45 4.12 -1.20 19.41
C HIS A 45 3.11 -2.28 19.00
N VAL A 46 3.45 -3.56 19.18
CA VAL A 46 2.53 -4.68 18.96
C VAL A 46 1.35 -4.60 19.94
N ASN A 47 1.59 -4.38 21.22
CA ASN A 47 0.52 -4.25 22.21
C ASN A 47 -0.41 -3.07 21.86
N LYS A 48 0.13 -1.95 21.43
CA LYS A 48 -0.66 -0.80 20.95
C LYS A 48 -1.56 -1.16 19.77
N LEU A 49 -1.09 -1.99 18.85
CA LEU A 49 -1.90 -2.47 17.71
C LEU A 49 -2.98 -3.48 18.16
N LEU A 50 -2.70 -4.32 19.16
CA LEU A 50 -3.69 -5.21 19.79
C LEU A 50 -4.79 -4.42 20.50
N ASP A 51 -4.43 -3.40 21.27
CA ASP A 51 -5.39 -2.51 21.98
C ASP A 51 -6.33 -1.82 20.96
N LEU A 52 -5.80 -1.44 19.81
CA LEU A 52 -6.56 -0.89 18.67
C LEU A 52 -7.32 -1.96 17.87
N LYS A 53 -7.20 -3.24 18.22
CA LYS A 53 -7.81 -4.38 17.49
C LYS A 53 -7.45 -4.44 16.00
N LEU A 54 -6.32 -3.88 15.61
CA LEU A 54 -5.82 -3.90 14.22
C LEU A 54 -5.11 -5.20 13.87
N ILE A 55 -4.62 -5.90 14.89
CA ILE A 55 -3.99 -7.21 14.77
C ILE A 55 -4.61 -8.16 15.81
N GLU A 56 -4.45 -9.44 15.57
CA GLU A 56 -4.85 -10.51 16.50
C GLU A 56 -3.70 -11.50 16.70
N THR A 57 -3.78 -12.25 17.80
CA THR A 57 -2.79 -13.29 18.12
C THR A 57 -3.28 -14.63 17.60
N ASP A 58 -2.43 -15.35 16.90
CA ASP A 58 -2.67 -16.71 16.44
C ASP A 58 -2.44 -17.73 17.57
N PHE A 59 -2.84 -19.00 17.35
CA PHE A 59 -2.69 -20.12 18.28
C PHE A 59 -1.23 -20.38 18.70
N GLU A 60 -0.27 -19.99 17.85
CA GLU A 60 1.17 -20.09 18.12
C GLU A 60 1.76 -18.89 18.90
N GLY A 61 0.94 -17.91 19.30
CA GLY A 61 1.41 -16.68 19.93
C GLY A 61 2.07 -15.69 18.97
N LYS A 62 1.88 -15.87 17.67
CA LYS A 62 2.29 -14.94 16.62
C LYS A 62 1.16 -13.96 16.30
N TYR A 63 1.47 -12.91 15.58
CA TYR A 63 0.56 -11.81 15.26
C TYR A 63 0.21 -11.83 13.77
N LYS A 64 -1.06 -11.60 13.48
CA LYS A 64 -1.60 -11.43 12.13
C LYS A 64 -2.58 -10.26 12.09
N ILE A 65 -2.88 -9.76 10.91
CA ILE A 65 -3.83 -8.67 10.72
C ILE A 65 -5.25 -9.15 11.07
N ASN A 66 -5.99 -8.27 11.73
CA ASN A 66 -7.42 -8.45 11.91
C ASN A 66 -8.17 -7.91 10.69
N ASP A 67 -8.68 -8.79 9.84
CA ASP A 67 -9.37 -8.43 8.59
C ASP A 67 -10.65 -7.60 8.80
N GLN A 68 -11.24 -7.66 9.99
CA GLN A 68 -12.46 -6.91 10.31
C GLN A 68 -12.18 -5.41 10.57
N GLU A 69 -10.94 -5.06 10.96
CA GLU A 69 -10.55 -3.74 11.41
C GLU A 69 -9.33 -3.24 10.62
N SER A 70 -9.52 -2.92 9.33
CA SER A 70 -8.42 -2.38 8.51
C SER A 70 -8.29 -0.87 8.64
N ILE A 71 -7.05 -0.36 8.51
CA ILE A 71 -6.80 1.08 8.42
C ILE A 71 -7.36 1.59 7.09
N GLU A 72 -8.25 2.58 7.15
CA GLU A 72 -8.95 3.12 5.97
C GLU A 72 -7.98 3.65 4.90
N ALA A 73 -6.85 4.23 5.32
CA ALA A 73 -5.81 4.70 4.41
C ALA A 73 -5.20 3.59 3.54
N LEU A 74 -5.20 2.33 4.02
CA LEU A 74 -4.61 1.20 3.28
C LEU A 74 -5.60 0.50 2.35
N ARG A 75 -6.89 0.83 2.40
CA ARG A 75 -7.90 0.25 1.49
C ARG A 75 -7.65 0.57 0.02
N SER A 76 -6.93 1.66 -0.26
CA SER A 76 -6.55 2.07 -1.62
C SER A 76 -5.35 1.31 -2.19
N PHE A 77 -4.71 0.46 -1.39
CA PHE A 77 -3.54 -0.32 -1.78
C PHE A 77 -3.88 -1.80 -1.96
N LEU A 78 -3.15 -2.45 -2.84
CA LEU A 78 -3.16 -3.90 -3.01
C LEU A 78 -1.88 -4.47 -2.41
N LEU A 79 -2.02 -5.51 -1.60
CA LEU A 79 -0.91 -6.32 -1.14
C LEU A 79 -0.57 -7.34 -2.23
N LEU A 80 0.55 -7.14 -2.92
CA LEU A 80 1.03 -8.06 -3.94
C LEU A 80 2.45 -8.51 -3.60
N ARG A 81 2.62 -9.79 -3.28
CA ARG A 81 3.93 -10.39 -2.91
C ARG A 81 4.65 -9.62 -1.78
N GLY A 82 3.93 -9.17 -0.77
CA GLY A 82 4.50 -8.42 0.34
C GLY A 82 4.79 -6.93 0.06
N MET A 83 4.39 -6.40 -1.10
CA MET A 83 4.50 -4.99 -1.44
C MET A 83 3.13 -4.31 -1.46
N LEU A 84 3.06 -3.11 -0.88
CA LEU A 84 1.89 -2.24 -0.96
C LEU A 84 1.91 -1.46 -2.27
N ILE A 85 1.02 -1.82 -3.19
CA ILE A 85 0.91 -1.16 -4.50
C ILE A 85 -0.40 -0.38 -4.56
N PRO A 86 -0.38 0.94 -4.84
CA PRO A 86 -1.59 1.70 -5.08
C PRO A 86 -2.37 1.10 -6.25
N ARG A 87 -3.67 0.86 -6.07
CA ARG A 87 -4.53 0.30 -7.13
C ARG A 87 -4.49 1.12 -8.42
N LEU A 88 -4.33 2.44 -8.29
CA LEU A 88 -4.26 3.35 -9.43
C LEU A 88 -3.03 3.14 -10.31
N THR A 89 -1.92 2.61 -9.78
CA THR A 89 -0.75 2.23 -10.56
C THR A 89 -1.08 1.13 -11.57
N ILE A 90 -1.92 0.17 -11.19
CA ILE A 90 -2.36 -0.92 -12.08
C ILE A 90 -3.20 -0.37 -13.22
N TYR A 91 -4.11 0.57 -12.95
CA TYR A 91 -4.92 1.21 -14.00
C TYR A 91 -4.07 2.05 -14.95
N SER A 92 -3.08 2.78 -14.43
CA SER A 92 -2.12 3.50 -15.26
C SER A 92 -1.34 2.57 -16.19
N ALA A 93 -0.83 1.45 -15.66
CA ALA A 93 -0.12 0.44 -16.45
C ALA A 93 -1.02 -0.20 -17.53
N LEU A 94 -2.28 -0.47 -17.20
CA LEU A 94 -3.25 -1.02 -18.17
C LEU A 94 -3.52 -0.04 -19.32
N ILE A 95 -3.78 1.22 -19.02
CA ILE A 95 -4.01 2.26 -20.03
C ILE A 95 -2.77 2.42 -20.92
N MET A 96 -1.58 2.43 -20.33
CA MET A 96 -0.33 2.51 -21.08
C MET A 96 -0.16 1.29 -21.99
N GLY A 97 -0.47 0.09 -21.51
CA GLY A 97 -0.43 -1.15 -22.32
C GLY A 97 -1.42 -1.11 -23.49
N LEU A 98 -2.63 -0.60 -23.28
CA LEU A 98 -3.61 -0.41 -24.35
C LEU A 98 -3.13 0.61 -25.40
N MET A 99 -2.50 1.69 -24.96
CA MET A 99 -1.93 2.68 -25.88
C MET A 99 -0.80 2.10 -26.73
N VAL A 100 0.12 1.36 -26.11
CA VAL A 100 1.19 0.67 -26.84
C VAL A 100 0.61 -0.32 -27.84
N SER A 101 -0.38 -1.10 -27.45
CA SER A 101 -1.10 -2.02 -28.33
C SER A 101 -1.75 -1.30 -29.51
N TYR A 102 -2.40 -0.16 -29.26
CA TYR A 102 -3.00 0.64 -30.33
C TYR A 102 -1.95 1.09 -31.36
N VAL A 103 -0.82 1.63 -30.89
CA VAL A 103 0.25 2.10 -31.79
C VAL A 103 0.89 0.95 -32.57
N MET A 104 1.02 -0.25 -31.99
CA MET A 104 1.65 -1.40 -32.63
C MET A 104 0.75 -2.11 -33.68
N TYR A 105 -0.53 -2.24 -33.36
CA TYR A 105 -1.44 -3.07 -34.19
C TYR A 105 -2.32 -2.25 -35.12
N TRP A 106 -2.50 -0.97 -34.89
CA TRP A 106 -3.33 -0.13 -35.74
C TRP A 106 -2.47 0.69 -36.70
N PRO A 107 -2.81 0.75 -38.02
CA PRO A 107 -2.04 1.54 -38.96
C PRO A 107 -2.14 3.03 -38.60
N TRP A 108 -1.01 3.60 -38.25
CA TRP A 108 -0.88 5.01 -37.92
C TRP A 108 -1.06 5.86 -39.18
N ARG A 109 -2.07 6.71 -39.21
CA ARG A 109 -2.35 7.60 -40.33
C ARG A 109 -2.06 9.07 -39.99
N GLY A 110 -1.81 9.40 -38.76
CA GLY A 110 -1.62 10.78 -38.30
C GLY A 110 -2.90 11.63 -38.31
N ASP A 111 -4.04 10.97 -38.37
CA ASP A 111 -5.34 11.63 -38.39
C ASP A 111 -5.65 12.25 -37.03
N PHE A 112 -6.58 13.22 -37.04
CA PHE A 112 -7.08 13.88 -35.81
C PHE A 112 -7.54 12.87 -34.74
N ARG A 113 -8.13 11.75 -35.16
CA ARG A 113 -8.53 10.65 -34.29
C ARG A 113 -7.35 10.05 -33.53
N ASP A 114 -6.23 9.82 -34.21
CA ASP A 114 -5.03 9.22 -33.62
C ASP A 114 -4.42 10.17 -32.57
N LEU A 115 -4.38 11.46 -32.87
CA LEU A 115 -3.92 12.49 -31.93
C LEU A 115 -4.80 12.58 -30.69
N VAL A 116 -6.13 12.57 -30.84
CA VAL A 116 -7.08 12.60 -29.73
C VAL A 116 -6.94 11.36 -28.85
N THR A 117 -6.81 10.17 -29.44
CA THR A 117 -6.64 8.93 -28.71
C THR A 117 -5.36 8.94 -27.88
N LEU A 118 -4.23 9.37 -28.47
CA LEU A 118 -2.98 9.52 -27.73
C LEU A 118 -3.06 10.55 -26.61
N PHE A 119 -3.66 11.70 -26.87
CA PHE A 119 -3.80 12.74 -25.87
C PHE A 119 -4.63 12.28 -24.66
N ILE A 120 -5.79 11.66 -24.91
CA ILE A 120 -6.66 11.14 -23.85
C ILE A 120 -5.95 10.04 -23.07
N GLY A 121 -5.31 9.08 -23.76
CA GLY A 121 -4.61 7.98 -23.10
C GLY A 121 -3.43 8.45 -22.27
N LEU A 122 -2.60 9.35 -22.81
CA LEU A 122 -1.45 9.89 -22.09
C LEU A 122 -1.88 10.73 -20.88
N PHE A 123 -2.90 11.58 -21.05
CA PHE A 123 -3.45 12.39 -19.97
C PHE A 123 -4.02 11.51 -18.85
N SER A 124 -4.80 10.47 -19.20
CA SER A 124 -5.36 9.54 -18.23
C SER A 124 -4.28 8.77 -17.47
N ALA A 125 -3.27 8.25 -18.17
CA ALA A 125 -2.15 7.54 -17.56
C ALA A 125 -1.37 8.46 -16.60
N ALA A 126 -1.11 9.70 -17.00
CA ALA A 126 -0.42 10.69 -16.17
C ALA A 126 -1.25 11.05 -14.91
N ALA A 127 -2.56 11.25 -15.05
CA ALA A 127 -3.45 11.55 -13.94
C ALA A 127 -3.48 10.42 -12.91
N PHE A 128 -3.62 9.16 -13.34
CA PHE A 128 -3.60 8.01 -12.43
C PHE A 128 -2.23 7.81 -11.77
N LEU A 129 -1.14 8.03 -12.51
CA LEU A 129 0.20 7.94 -11.96
C LEU A 129 0.44 9.03 -10.91
N PHE A 130 0.01 10.26 -11.19
CA PHE A 130 0.13 11.38 -10.25
C PHE A 130 -0.63 11.10 -8.94
N GLU A 131 -1.87 10.60 -9.04
CA GLU A 131 -2.66 10.26 -7.87
C GLU A 131 -2.06 9.07 -7.10
N ALA A 132 -1.51 8.07 -7.80
CA ALA A 132 -0.81 6.94 -7.18
C ALA A 132 0.42 7.41 -6.38
N VAL A 133 1.23 8.31 -6.95
CA VAL A 133 2.39 8.90 -6.27
C VAL A 133 1.96 9.72 -5.06
N LYS A 134 0.89 10.51 -5.17
CA LYS A 134 0.32 11.28 -4.06
C LYS A 134 -0.12 10.37 -2.92
N GLN A 135 -0.82 9.27 -3.21
CA GLN A 135 -1.20 8.29 -2.19
C GLN A 135 0.01 7.63 -1.53
N TYR A 136 1.05 7.30 -2.30
CA TYR A 136 2.28 6.73 -1.76
C TYR A 136 3.00 7.71 -0.82
N ARG A 137 3.12 8.98 -1.24
CA ARG A 137 3.70 10.04 -0.39
C ARG A 137 2.88 10.29 0.89
N GLY A 138 1.58 10.09 0.85
CA GLY A 138 0.72 10.16 2.03
C GLY A 138 1.07 9.11 3.10
N LEU A 139 1.53 7.92 2.71
CA LEU A 139 2.04 6.91 3.64
C LEU A 139 3.36 7.33 4.29
N ASP A 140 4.28 7.92 3.50
CA ASP A 140 5.56 8.41 4.02
C ASP A 140 5.35 9.55 5.05
N PHE A 141 4.34 10.38 4.84
CA PHE A 141 3.97 11.42 5.80
C PHE A 141 3.49 10.82 7.14
N MET A 142 2.71 9.73 7.10
CA MET A 142 2.28 9.03 8.30
C MET A 142 3.42 8.31 9.03
N LYS A 143 4.53 8.03 8.35
CA LYS A 143 5.76 7.49 8.96
C LYS A 143 6.57 8.54 9.72
N GLN A 144 6.49 9.81 9.34
CA GLN A 144 7.33 10.89 9.86
C GLN A 144 6.72 11.70 11.00
N GLU A 145 5.43 11.54 11.32
CA GLU A 145 4.86 12.20 12.49
C GLU A 145 5.36 11.55 13.80
N PRO A 146 5.86 12.37 14.75
CA PRO A 146 6.48 11.92 15.99
C PRO A 146 5.51 11.27 16.98
#